data_ad0ba27aeca936843e07fa59a57dc2ec
#
_entry.id   ad0ba27aeca936843e07fa59a57dc2ec
#
_cell.length_a   1.000
_cell.length_b   1.000
_cell.length_c   1.000
_cell.angle_alpha   90.00
_cell.angle_beta   90.00
_cell.angle_gamma   90.00
#
_symmetry.space_group_name_H-M   'P 1'
#
loop_
_entity.id
_entity.type
_entity.pdbx_description
1 polymer ?
#
loop_
_entity_poly.entity_id
_entity_poly.type
_entity_poly.pdbx_seq_one_letter_code
_entity_poly.pdbx_strand_id
1 'polypeptide(L)'
;MNEHLAFAQCLQRVLNETELTATEVARRLEMRSRNSIFRILKGKTSPQLNRRFLESLHKHVGEQLTEAQWAALNRALEMDAVGAVEYKSRQALMQLIGAFSELISPAKVCYLDTLGAEKEDSFLHYLQVLFCGALKVNALLFGCCDLGLFRQLQEAIHPVAQRVMVRIDHFIYAGEDEIVSNLVGIQPMVDQPCYHAYLVDAENCPQERLAHYRTGQMTFHVMHQDGSESAVALFLLGKNEFTATVMSTQDLWMSRKVLCDRERFSPCLLYTSPSPRDRTRSR
;
A
#
# COMPACT_ATOMS: atom_id res chain seq x y z
N MET A 1 -8.22 27.72 -14.52
CA MET A 1 -9.59 27.58 -13.95
C MET A 1 -9.52 26.36 -13.07
N ASN A 2 -9.38 26.53 -11.75
CA ASN A 2 -9.35 25.39 -10.82
C ASN A 2 -10.78 24.88 -10.69
N GLU A 3 -11.07 23.78 -11.35
CA GLU A 3 -12.34 23.11 -11.20
C GLU A 3 -12.30 22.26 -9.93
N HIS A 4 -13.17 22.58 -8.97
CA HIS A 4 -13.34 21.80 -7.74
C HIS A 4 -14.19 20.55 -8.04
N LEU A 5 -13.58 19.63 -8.77
CA LEU A 5 -14.28 18.48 -9.35
C LEU A 5 -14.41 17.28 -8.40
N ALA A 6 -13.49 17.12 -7.45
CA ALA A 6 -13.48 15.96 -6.58
C ALA A 6 -14.76 15.88 -5.72
N PHE A 7 -15.14 16.99 -5.09
CA PHE A 7 -16.37 17.05 -4.29
C PHE A 7 -17.62 16.87 -5.14
N ALA A 8 -17.66 17.51 -6.31
CA ALA A 8 -18.79 17.42 -7.24
C ALA A 8 -19.03 15.98 -7.71
N GLN A 9 -17.98 15.28 -8.12
CA GLN A 9 -18.02 13.89 -8.55
C GLN A 9 -18.41 12.94 -7.41
N CYS A 10 -17.84 13.14 -6.23
CA CYS A 10 -18.19 12.34 -5.05
C CYS A 10 -19.66 12.55 -4.65
N LEU A 11 -20.12 13.80 -4.61
CA LEU A 11 -21.52 14.13 -4.32
C LEU A 11 -22.48 13.49 -5.32
N GLN A 12 -22.18 13.56 -6.63
CA GLN A 12 -23.01 12.94 -7.67
C GLN A 12 -23.11 11.42 -7.47
N ARG A 13 -21.99 10.75 -7.11
CA ARG A 13 -21.99 9.32 -6.81
C ARG A 13 -22.86 8.99 -5.61
N VAL A 14 -22.69 9.72 -4.51
CA VAL A 14 -23.46 9.52 -3.27
C VAL A 14 -24.96 9.73 -3.51
N LEU A 15 -25.34 10.75 -4.27
CA LEU A 15 -26.75 10.97 -4.63
C LEU A 15 -27.32 9.82 -5.46
N ASN A 16 -26.54 9.29 -6.40
CA ASN A 16 -26.98 8.14 -7.21
C ASN A 16 -27.12 6.86 -6.36
N GLU A 17 -26.19 6.60 -5.42
CA GLU A 17 -26.22 5.44 -4.53
C GLU A 17 -27.39 5.48 -3.54
N THR A 18 -27.78 6.68 -3.10
CA THR A 18 -28.88 6.89 -2.13
C THR A 18 -30.24 7.16 -2.80
N GLU A 19 -30.29 7.11 -4.13
CA GLU A 19 -31.49 7.45 -4.93
C GLU A 19 -32.04 8.86 -4.65
N LEU A 20 -31.23 9.73 -4.05
CA LEU A 20 -31.60 11.11 -3.77
C LEU A 20 -31.42 11.98 -5.02
N THR A 21 -32.48 12.62 -5.45
CA THR A 21 -32.36 13.57 -6.55
C THR A 21 -31.82 14.92 -6.07
N ALA A 22 -31.11 15.63 -6.95
CA ALA A 22 -30.66 16.99 -6.67
C ALA A 22 -31.80 17.94 -6.28
N THR A 23 -33.00 17.73 -6.87
CA THR A 23 -34.20 18.50 -6.55
C THR A 23 -34.72 18.21 -5.14
N GLU A 24 -34.69 16.95 -4.72
CA GLU A 24 -35.11 16.55 -3.38
C GLU A 24 -34.17 17.13 -2.32
N VAL A 25 -32.84 17.03 -2.56
CA VAL A 25 -31.84 17.63 -1.66
C VAL A 25 -32.03 19.14 -1.58
N ALA A 26 -32.20 19.84 -2.71
CA ALA A 26 -32.44 21.28 -2.68
C ALA A 26 -33.70 21.69 -1.90
N ARG A 27 -34.76 20.87 -1.99
CA ARG A 27 -36.00 21.06 -1.25
C ARG A 27 -35.79 20.87 0.26
N ARG A 28 -35.12 19.79 0.69
CA ARG A 28 -34.86 19.48 2.11
C ARG A 28 -33.93 20.50 2.78
N LEU A 29 -32.95 21.02 2.02
CA LEU A 29 -32.02 22.03 2.49
C LEU A 29 -32.60 23.46 2.40
N GLU A 30 -33.88 23.63 2.03
CA GLU A 30 -34.56 24.92 1.88
C GLU A 30 -33.76 25.90 1.02
N MET A 31 -33.08 25.40 -0.02
CA MET A 31 -32.22 26.21 -0.87
C MET A 31 -33.06 27.23 -1.66
N ARG A 32 -32.67 28.52 -1.60
CA ARG A 32 -33.37 29.61 -2.32
C ARG A 32 -33.48 29.39 -3.83
N SER A 33 -32.56 28.63 -4.41
CA SER A 33 -32.55 28.34 -5.85
C SER A 33 -32.07 26.93 -6.09
N ARG A 34 -32.82 26.17 -6.90
CA ARG A 34 -32.43 24.84 -7.40
C ARG A 34 -31.12 24.89 -8.22
N ASN A 35 -30.82 26.02 -8.85
CA ASN A 35 -29.59 26.18 -9.60
C ASN A 35 -28.33 26.10 -8.71
N SER A 36 -28.45 26.35 -7.41
CA SER A 36 -27.30 26.29 -6.49
C SER A 36 -26.72 24.87 -6.39
N ILE A 37 -27.57 23.84 -6.27
CA ILE A 37 -27.07 22.45 -6.21
C ILE A 37 -26.45 22.01 -7.55
N PHE A 38 -27.03 22.43 -8.68
CA PHE A 38 -26.45 22.12 -9.99
C PHE A 38 -25.10 22.81 -10.22
N ARG A 39 -24.86 23.99 -9.61
CA ARG A 39 -23.53 24.63 -9.63
C ARG A 39 -22.52 23.85 -8.81
N ILE A 40 -22.93 23.29 -7.67
CA ILE A 40 -22.10 22.39 -6.84
C ILE A 40 -21.75 21.14 -7.64
N LEU A 41 -22.73 20.45 -8.20
CA LEU A 41 -22.54 19.24 -9.01
C LEU A 41 -21.71 19.44 -10.29
N LYS A 42 -21.60 20.69 -10.77
CA LYS A 42 -20.71 21.07 -11.88
C LYS A 42 -19.33 21.55 -11.44
N GLY A 43 -19.01 21.48 -10.15
CA GLY A 43 -17.72 21.97 -9.61
C GLY A 43 -17.53 23.48 -9.73
N LYS A 44 -18.61 24.26 -9.89
CA LYS A 44 -18.58 25.73 -10.09
C LYS A 44 -18.77 26.53 -8.80
N THR A 45 -18.44 25.94 -7.66
CA THR A 45 -18.56 26.54 -6.34
C THR A 45 -17.23 26.45 -5.60
N SER A 46 -16.96 27.40 -4.71
CA SER A 46 -15.75 27.38 -3.90
C SER A 46 -15.81 26.30 -2.82
N PRO A 47 -14.66 25.80 -2.34
CA PRO A 47 -14.62 24.84 -1.24
C PRO A 47 -15.33 25.31 0.03
N GLN A 48 -15.29 26.62 0.31
CA GLN A 48 -15.98 27.22 1.45
C GLN A 48 -17.52 27.12 1.34
N LEU A 49 -18.06 27.33 0.13
CA LEU A 49 -19.48 27.15 -0.13
C LEU A 49 -19.87 25.67 -0.06
N ASN A 50 -19.03 24.78 -0.59
CA ASN A 50 -19.23 23.34 -0.53
C ASN A 50 -19.20 22.84 0.92
N ARG A 51 -18.36 23.41 1.80
CA ARG A 51 -18.34 23.10 3.24
C ARG A 51 -19.66 23.45 3.92
N ARG A 52 -20.16 24.66 3.70
CA ARG A 52 -21.47 25.09 4.25
C ARG A 52 -22.62 24.24 3.72
N PHE A 53 -22.56 23.84 2.45
CA PHE A 53 -23.51 22.94 1.86
C PHE A 53 -23.44 21.55 2.54
N LEU A 54 -22.24 21.02 2.78
CA LEU A 54 -22.03 19.72 3.42
C LEU A 54 -22.54 19.72 4.88
N GLU A 55 -22.31 20.79 5.63
CA GLU A 55 -22.86 20.99 6.99
C GLU A 55 -24.38 21.00 6.98
N SER A 56 -25.00 21.72 6.03
CA SER A 56 -26.44 21.74 5.86
C SER A 56 -26.99 20.35 5.42
N LEU A 57 -26.28 19.66 4.54
CA LEU A 57 -26.64 18.30 4.10
C LEU A 57 -26.63 17.34 5.29
N HIS A 58 -25.61 17.42 6.16
CA HIS A 58 -25.50 16.59 7.35
C HIS A 58 -26.71 16.80 8.28
N LYS A 59 -27.12 18.04 8.47
CA LYS A 59 -28.24 18.39 9.37
C LYS A 59 -29.59 17.87 8.87
N HIS A 60 -29.83 17.83 7.54
CA HIS A 60 -31.16 17.55 6.99
C HIS A 60 -31.29 16.19 6.32
N VAL A 61 -30.18 15.56 5.99
CA VAL A 61 -30.12 14.29 5.24
C VAL A 61 -29.15 13.30 5.88
N GLY A 62 -28.55 13.65 7.02
CA GLY A 62 -27.46 12.90 7.67
C GLY A 62 -27.78 11.43 7.94
N GLU A 63 -29.02 11.15 8.36
CA GLU A 63 -29.46 9.78 8.68
C GLU A 63 -29.60 8.87 7.43
N GLN A 64 -29.60 9.42 6.23
CA GLN A 64 -29.74 8.67 4.98
C GLN A 64 -28.41 8.30 4.34
N LEU A 65 -27.32 8.87 4.81
CA LEU A 65 -25.98 8.60 4.33
C LEU A 65 -25.20 7.76 5.35
N THR A 66 -24.46 6.80 4.86
CA THR A 66 -23.56 5.98 5.69
C THR A 66 -22.33 6.78 6.14
N GLU A 67 -21.67 6.33 7.22
CA GLU A 67 -20.40 6.92 7.66
C GLU A 67 -19.33 6.92 6.57
N ALA A 68 -19.29 5.86 5.74
CA ALA A 68 -18.37 5.75 4.62
C ALA A 68 -18.61 6.84 3.55
N GLN A 69 -19.88 7.13 3.24
CA GLN A 69 -20.27 8.19 2.31
C GLN A 69 -19.93 9.58 2.86
N TRP A 70 -20.15 9.81 4.15
CA TRP A 70 -19.74 11.05 4.83
C TRP A 70 -18.23 11.24 4.79
N ALA A 71 -17.48 10.20 5.10
CA ALA A 71 -16.02 10.23 5.03
C ALA A 71 -15.51 10.51 3.61
N ALA A 72 -16.17 9.95 2.58
CA ALA A 72 -15.83 10.20 1.19
C ALA A 72 -16.09 11.65 0.78
N LEU A 73 -17.24 12.23 1.16
CA LEU A 73 -17.58 13.63 0.88
C LEU A 73 -16.62 14.61 1.55
N ASN A 74 -16.27 14.36 2.83
CA ASN A 74 -15.29 15.18 3.54
C ASN A 74 -13.91 15.12 2.90
N ARG A 75 -13.42 13.92 2.53
CA ARG A 75 -12.14 13.76 1.83
C ARG A 75 -12.12 14.51 0.49
N ALA A 76 -13.18 14.39 -0.29
CA ALA A 76 -13.29 15.08 -1.57
C ALA A 76 -13.31 16.61 -1.42
N LEU A 77 -13.98 17.12 -0.37
CA LEU A 77 -13.99 18.54 -0.04
C LEU A 77 -12.59 19.05 0.35
N GLU A 78 -11.85 18.27 1.14
CA GLU A 78 -10.47 18.61 1.49
C GLU A 78 -9.54 18.61 0.28
N MET A 79 -9.69 17.62 -0.62
CA MET A 79 -8.93 17.59 -1.88
C MET A 79 -9.17 18.84 -2.72
N ASP A 80 -10.41 19.30 -2.82
CA ASP A 80 -10.74 20.54 -3.54
C ASP A 80 -10.22 21.81 -2.83
N ALA A 81 -10.13 21.77 -1.49
CA ALA A 81 -9.70 22.93 -0.70
C ALA A 81 -8.18 23.16 -0.73
N VAL A 82 -7.39 22.07 -0.66
CA VAL A 82 -5.93 22.17 -0.58
C VAL A 82 -5.22 21.78 -1.88
N GLY A 83 -5.94 21.16 -2.81
CA GLY A 83 -5.38 20.57 -4.02
C GLY A 83 -4.99 19.11 -3.84
N ALA A 84 -5.14 18.32 -4.90
CA ALA A 84 -4.97 16.86 -4.84
C ALA A 84 -3.55 16.45 -4.39
N VAL A 85 -2.52 17.15 -4.85
CA VAL A 85 -1.11 16.85 -4.49
C VAL A 85 -0.87 17.11 -3.01
N GLU A 86 -1.27 18.29 -2.52
CA GLU A 86 -1.12 18.67 -1.11
C GLU A 86 -1.91 17.73 -0.19
N TYR A 87 -3.15 17.37 -0.58
CA TYR A 87 -3.97 16.42 0.16
C TYR A 87 -3.28 15.06 0.29
N LYS A 88 -2.77 14.51 -0.84
CA LYS A 88 -2.05 13.22 -0.84
C LYS A 88 -0.78 13.30 0.04
N SER A 89 -0.04 14.41 -0.02
CA SER A 89 1.15 14.61 0.82
C SER A 89 0.80 14.66 2.31
N ARG A 90 -0.30 15.32 2.69
CA ARG A 90 -0.79 15.34 4.08
C ARG A 90 -1.24 13.96 4.55
N GLN A 91 -1.94 13.21 3.71
CA GLN A 91 -2.35 11.84 4.03
C GLN A 91 -1.12 10.93 4.23
N ALA A 92 -0.12 11.02 3.36
CA ALA A 92 1.13 10.29 3.52
C ALA A 92 1.84 10.64 4.84
N LEU A 93 1.89 11.93 5.19
CA LEU A 93 2.47 12.38 6.46
C LEU A 93 1.68 11.85 7.66
N MET A 94 0.35 11.86 7.60
CA MET A 94 -0.51 11.32 8.67
C MET A 94 -0.34 9.81 8.81
N GLN A 95 -0.20 9.08 7.70
CA GLN A 95 0.12 7.65 7.72
C GLN A 95 1.50 7.39 8.33
N LEU A 96 2.51 8.20 8.00
CA LEU A 96 3.83 8.16 8.64
C LEU A 96 3.72 8.32 10.16
N ILE A 97 3.02 9.37 10.62
CA ILE A 97 2.82 9.64 12.04
C ILE A 97 2.05 8.48 12.70
N GLY A 98 0.99 7.97 12.05
CA GLY A 98 0.23 6.82 12.53
C GLY A 98 1.08 5.57 12.64
N ALA A 99 1.90 5.28 11.62
CA ALA A 99 2.82 4.13 11.63
C ALA A 99 3.88 4.24 12.75
N PHE A 100 4.34 5.44 13.10
CA PHE A 100 5.18 5.64 14.29
C PHE A 100 4.46 5.29 15.59
N SER A 101 3.15 5.51 15.66
CA SER A 101 2.33 5.18 16.83
C SER A 101 1.92 3.70 16.86
N GLU A 102 1.77 3.06 15.69
CA GLU A 102 1.41 1.64 15.53
C GLU A 102 2.60 0.68 15.71
N LEU A 103 3.81 1.18 15.89
CA LEU A 103 5.01 0.38 16.23
C LEU A 103 4.87 -0.46 17.51
N ILE A 104 3.74 -0.35 18.21
CA ILE A 104 3.45 -1.05 19.46
C ILE A 104 2.83 -2.44 19.22
N SER A 105 2.32 -2.73 18.03
CA SER A 105 1.78 -4.05 17.71
C SER A 105 2.67 -4.74 16.67
N PRO A 106 3.60 -5.61 17.10
CA PRO A 106 4.43 -6.36 16.17
C PRO A 106 3.54 -7.23 15.28
N ALA A 107 3.89 -7.35 14.00
CA ALA A 107 3.25 -8.29 13.11
C ALA A 107 3.48 -9.72 13.60
N LYS A 108 2.47 -10.58 13.45
CA LYS A 108 2.49 -11.96 13.90
C LYS A 108 2.51 -12.91 12.71
N VAL A 109 3.12 -14.07 12.90
CA VAL A 109 3.18 -15.16 11.92
C VAL A 109 2.64 -16.43 12.55
N CYS A 110 1.57 -16.96 11.96
CA CYS A 110 1.01 -18.26 12.30
C CYS A 110 1.58 -19.31 11.34
N TYR A 111 2.06 -20.43 11.86
CA TYR A 111 2.69 -21.47 11.06
C TYR A 111 2.51 -22.86 11.72
N LEU A 112 2.68 -23.91 10.91
CA LEU A 112 2.78 -25.28 11.43
C LEU A 112 4.25 -25.60 11.67
N ASP A 113 4.55 -26.13 12.85
CA ASP A 113 5.89 -26.65 13.14
C ASP A 113 6.15 -28.01 12.44
N THR A 114 7.33 -28.56 12.61
CA THR A 114 7.74 -29.85 12.01
C THR A 114 6.89 -31.04 12.46
N LEU A 115 6.15 -30.92 13.55
CA LEU A 115 5.24 -31.91 14.08
C LEU A 115 3.78 -31.65 13.70
N GLY A 116 3.51 -30.58 12.93
CA GLY A 116 2.17 -30.19 12.51
C GLY A 116 1.36 -29.45 13.59
N ALA A 117 2.01 -28.97 14.66
CA ALA A 117 1.35 -28.16 15.67
C ALA A 117 1.32 -26.69 15.24
N GLU A 118 0.17 -26.04 15.45
CA GLU A 118 0.03 -24.58 15.19
C GLU A 118 0.87 -23.79 16.19
N LYS A 119 1.63 -22.83 15.67
CA LYS A 119 2.45 -21.88 16.44
C LYS A 119 2.24 -20.48 15.95
N GLU A 120 2.47 -19.52 16.85
CA GLU A 120 2.45 -18.10 16.58
C GLU A 120 3.72 -17.47 17.12
N ASP A 121 4.39 -16.68 16.27
CA ASP A 121 5.56 -15.88 16.63
C ASP A 121 5.41 -14.45 16.15
N SER A 122 6.24 -13.52 16.69
CA SER A 122 6.38 -12.20 16.07
C SER A 122 7.06 -12.34 14.70
N PHE A 123 6.66 -11.51 13.75
CA PHE A 123 7.24 -11.48 12.40
C PHE A 123 8.77 -11.34 12.44
N LEU A 124 9.27 -10.46 13.30
CA LEU A 124 10.71 -10.28 13.48
C LEU A 124 11.41 -11.56 13.95
N HIS A 125 10.87 -12.20 15.00
CA HIS A 125 11.46 -13.44 15.54
C HIS A 125 11.44 -14.58 14.52
N TYR A 126 10.30 -14.75 13.83
CA TYR A 126 10.16 -15.73 12.76
C TYR A 126 11.24 -15.57 11.68
N LEU A 127 11.47 -14.34 11.19
CA LEU A 127 12.51 -14.06 10.20
C LEU A 127 13.92 -14.28 10.75
N GLN A 128 14.18 -13.91 12.00
CA GLN A 128 15.48 -14.15 12.65
C GLN A 128 15.81 -15.65 12.72
N VAL A 129 14.82 -16.48 13.04
CA VAL A 129 14.96 -17.95 13.04
C VAL A 129 15.17 -18.47 11.62
N LEU A 130 14.38 -17.99 10.64
CA LEU A 130 14.48 -18.39 9.24
C LEU A 130 15.86 -18.06 8.64
N PHE A 131 16.46 -16.92 9.01
CA PHE A 131 17.76 -16.48 8.50
C PHE A 131 18.94 -17.02 9.33
N CYS A 132 18.69 -17.75 10.40
CA CYS A 132 19.73 -18.34 11.21
C CYS A 132 20.56 -19.35 10.39
N GLY A 133 21.88 -19.18 10.38
CA GLY A 133 22.77 -20.04 9.60
C GLY A 133 22.66 -19.89 8.07
N ALA A 134 22.03 -18.85 7.58
CA ALA A 134 21.91 -18.59 6.15
C ALA A 134 23.29 -18.26 5.53
N LEU A 135 23.50 -18.71 4.29
CA LEU A 135 24.55 -18.24 3.37
C LEU A 135 23.98 -17.28 2.33
N LYS A 136 22.72 -17.50 1.94
CA LYS A 136 22.06 -16.68 0.93
C LYS A 136 20.57 -16.58 1.23
N VAL A 137 20.05 -15.36 1.10
CA VAL A 137 18.62 -15.06 1.24
C VAL A 137 18.14 -14.37 -0.04
N ASN A 138 17.16 -14.95 -0.72
CA ASN A 138 16.43 -14.30 -1.79
C ASN A 138 14.99 -14.11 -1.34
N ALA A 139 14.49 -12.88 -1.41
CA ALA A 139 13.12 -12.56 -1.08
C ALA A 139 12.38 -11.96 -2.29
N LEU A 140 11.11 -12.32 -2.42
CA LEU A 140 10.17 -11.74 -3.36
C LEU A 140 8.99 -11.19 -2.56
N LEU A 141 8.71 -9.91 -2.72
CA LEU A 141 7.63 -9.24 -2.03
C LEU A 141 6.63 -8.70 -3.06
N PHE A 142 5.35 -8.88 -2.75
CA PHE A 142 4.26 -8.44 -3.61
C PHE A 142 3.26 -7.61 -2.79
N GLY A 143 3.06 -6.35 -3.15
CA GLY A 143 2.00 -5.50 -2.63
C GLY A 143 2.05 -5.14 -1.13
N CYS A 144 3.04 -5.62 -0.39
CA CYS A 144 3.24 -5.24 1.01
C CYS A 144 3.99 -3.91 1.08
N CYS A 145 3.35 -2.86 1.59
CA CYS A 145 3.97 -1.54 1.73
C CYS A 145 3.62 -0.93 3.10
N ASP A 146 3.88 -1.67 4.18
CA ASP A 146 3.65 -1.22 5.55
C ASP A 146 4.96 -0.82 6.23
N LEU A 147 5.03 0.39 6.79
CA LEU A 147 6.23 0.95 7.38
C LEU A 147 6.73 0.14 8.60
N GLY A 148 5.81 -0.30 9.46
CA GLY A 148 6.15 -1.09 10.65
C GLY A 148 6.70 -2.46 10.27
N LEU A 149 6.10 -3.10 9.26
CA LEU A 149 6.55 -4.37 8.72
C LEU A 149 7.96 -4.27 8.11
N PHE A 150 8.20 -3.24 7.29
CA PHE A 150 9.49 -3.04 6.65
C PHE A 150 10.61 -2.67 7.63
N ARG A 151 10.29 -2.04 8.76
CA ARG A 151 11.24 -1.87 9.86
C ARG A 151 11.64 -3.19 10.49
N GLN A 152 10.68 -4.06 10.78
CA GLN A 152 10.95 -5.39 11.31
C GLN A 152 11.76 -6.24 10.31
N LEU A 153 11.45 -6.15 9.01
CA LEU A 153 12.24 -6.79 7.96
C LEU A 153 13.68 -6.24 7.91
N GLN A 154 13.85 -4.93 8.00
CA GLN A 154 15.17 -4.29 8.08
C GLN A 154 15.95 -4.77 9.30
N GLU A 155 15.31 -4.82 10.47
CA GLU A 155 15.92 -5.34 11.71
C GLU A 155 16.34 -6.80 11.59
N ALA A 156 15.54 -7.65 10.92
CA ALA A 156 15.88 -9.05 10.69
C ALA A 156 17.06 -9.22 9.73
N ILE A 157 17.16 -8.35 8.71
CA ILE A 157 18.15 -8.44 7.64
C ILE A 157 19.49 -7.80 8.06
N HIS A 158 19.45 -6.70 8.80
CA HIS A 158 20.65 -5.92 9.12
C HIS A 158 21.82 -6.75 9.71
N PRO A 159 21.61 -7.64 10.71
CA PRO A 159 22.69 -8.46 11.25
C PRO A 159 23.19 -9.53 10.27
N VAL A 160 22.37 -9.92 9.30
CA VAL A 160 22.66 -10.99 8.33
C VAL A 160 23.36 -10.43 7.09
N ALA A 161 22.95 -9.26 6.61
CA ALA A 161 23.45 -8.64 5.37
C ALA A 161 24.97 -8.37 5.36
N GLN A 162 25.59 -8.31 6.50
CA GLN A 162 27.06 -8.14 6.62
C GLN A 162 27.84 -9.43 6.33
N ARG A 163 27.19 -10.62 6.43
CA ARG A 163 27.82 -11.94 6.35
C ARG A 163 27.19 -12.84 5.29
N VAL A 164 26.03 -12.48 4.79
CA VAL A 164 25.16 -13.28 3.92
C VAL A 164 24.84 -12.48 2.66
N MET A 165 24.76 -13.18 1.54
CA MET A 165 24.26 -12.57 0.31
C MET A 165 22.75 -12.44 0.40
N VAL A 166 22.25 -11.21 0.58
CA VAL A 166 20.82 -10.91 0.64
C VAL A 166 20.39 -10.22 -0.65
N ARG A 167 19.25 -10.63 -1.20
CA ARG A 167 18.59 -9.95 -2.31
C ARG A 167 17.09 -9.93 -2.08
N ILE A 168 16.50 -8.76 -2.18
CA ILE A 168 15.06 -8.54 -2.02
C ILE A 168 14.54 -7.83 -3.27
N ASP A 169 13.68 -8.51 -4.01
CA ASP A 169 12.98 -7.94 -5.15
C ASP A 169 11.52 -7.67 -4.72
N HIS A 170 11.11 -6.41 -4.73
CA HIS A 170 9.77 -6.00 -4.29
C HIS A 170 8.96 -5.41 -5.46
N PHE A 171 7.82 -6.02 -5.74
CA PHE A 171 6.89 -5.58 -6.77
C PHE A 171 5.75 -4.79 -6.14
N ILE A 172 5.75 -3.48 -6.41
CA ILE A 172 4.82 -2.52 -5.84
C ILE A 172 3.73 -2.22 -6.85
N TYR A 173 2.48 -2.47 -6.49
CA TYR A 173 1.35 -1.99 -7.27
C TYR A 173 1.15 -0.50 -7.00
N ALA A 174 1.17 0.30 -8.06
CA ALA A 174 0.93 1.72 -7.96
C ALA A 174 -0.40 2.07 -8.65
N GLY A 175 -1.48 1.95 -7.91
CA GLY A 175 -2.69 2.70 -8.22
C GLY A 175 -2.44 4.19 -7.93
N GLU A 176 -3.07 5.08 -8.68
CA GLU A 176 -2.85 6.54 -8.51
C GLU A 176 -3.01 7.02 -7.06
N ASP A 177 -3.90 6.39 -6.29
CA ASP A 177 -4.19 6.79 -4.91
C ASP A 177 -3.27 6.15 -3.87
N GLU A 178 -2.52 5.09 -4.21
CA GLU A 178 -1.73 4.30 -3.28
C GLU A 178 -0.23 4.56 -3.38
N ILE A 179 0.25 5.19 -4.45
CA ILE A 179 1.69 5.33 -4.73
C ILE A 179 2.44 6.03 -3.60
N VAL A 180 1.87 7.09 -3.03
CA VAL A 180 2.53 7.86 -1.97
C VAL A 180 2.59 7.05 -0.67
N SER A 181 1.51 6.37 -0.30
CA SER A 181 1.50 5.51 0.89
C SER A 181 2.46 4.33 0.76
N ASN A 182 2.53 3.74 -0.43
CA ASN A 182 3.45 2.65 -0.73
C ASN A 182 4.91 3.10 -0.64
N LEU A 183 5.25 4.28 -1.17
CA LEU A 183 6.60 4.84 -1.07
C LEU A 183 7.00 5.14 0.39
N VAL A 184 6.06 5.63 1.20
CA VAL A 184 6.27 5.84 2.63
C VAL A 184 6.50 4.50 3.33
N GLY A 185 5.68 3.50 3.02
CA GLY A 185 5.77 2.16 3.63
C GLY A 185 7.12 1.49 3.41
N ILE A 186 7.72 1.62 2.23
CA ILE A 186 9.01 0.99 1.89
C ILE A 186 10.24 1.79 2.35
N GLN A 187 10.07 2.99 2.89
CA GLN A 187 11.16 3.89 3.25
C GLN A 187 12.29 3.23 4.05
N PRO A 188 12.05 2.33 5.04
CA PRO A 188 13.14 1.70 5.78
C PRO A 188 14.09 0.86 4.91
N MET A 189 13.61 0.38 3.76
CA MET A 189 14.38 -0.50 2.88
C MET A 189 15.06 0.24 1.72
N VAL A 190 14.65 1.46 1.40
CA VAL A 190 15.11 2.20 0.20
C VAL A 190 16.64 2.36 0.16
N ASP A 191 17.28 2.60 1.30
CA ASP A 191 18.73 2.77 1.38
C ASP A 191 19.50 1.45 1.53
N GLN A 192 18.80 0.30 1.57
CA GLN A 192 19.45 -1.00 1.70
C GLN A 192 19.96 -1.48 0.31
N PRO A 193 21.27 -1.76 0.15
CA PRO A 193 21.83 -2.15 -1.15
C PRO A 193 21.31 -3.50 -1.67
N CYS A 194 20.70 -4.31 -0.80
CA CYS A 194 20.08 -5.58 -1.15
C CYS A 194 18.63 -5.45 -1.62
N TYR A 195 18.02 -4.27 -1.55
CA TYR A 195 16.62 -4.05 -1.86
C TYR A 195 16.42 -3.42 -3.24
N HIS A 196 15.53 -4.01 -4.02
CA HIS A 196 15.20 -3.58 -5.37
C HIS A 196 13.68 -3.45 -5.49
N ALA A 197 13.18 -2.23 -5.65
CA ALA A 197 11.77 -1.95 -5.86
C ALA A 197 11.42 -1.86 -7.35
N TYR A 198 10.34 -2.50 -7.75
CA TYR A 198 9.80 -2.51 -9.11
C TYR A 198 8.37 -1.99 -9.06
N LEU A 199 8.09 -0.93 -9.79
CA LEU A 199 6.73 -0.42 -9.94
C LEU A 199 5.99 -1.26 -11.00
N VAL A 200 4.83 -1.78 -10.64
CA VAL A 200 3.97 -2.53 -11.56
C VAL A 200 2.94 -1.58 -12.14
N ASP A 201 3.05 -1.37 -13.46
CA ASP A 201 2.07 -0.58 -14.20
C ASP A 201 0.76 -1.37 -14.35
N ALA A 202 -0.31 -0.83 -13.74
CA ALA A 202 -1.62 -1.44 -13.75
C ALA A 202 -2.25 -1.52 -15.14
N GLU A 203 -1.97 -0.56 -16.02
CA GLU A 203 -2.58 -0.46 -17.33
C GLU A 203 -2.03 -1.52 -18.29
N ASN A 204 -0.75 -1.89 -18.11
CA ASN A 204 -0.05 -2.84 -18.98
C ASN A 204 0.09 -4.24 -18.36
N CYS A 205 -0.44 -4.46 -17.14
CA CYS A 205 -0.37 -5.76 -16.48
C CYS A 205 -1.66 -6.57 -16.67
N PRO A 206 -1.59 -7.86 -17.10
CA PRO A 206 -2.78 -8.71 -17.16
C PRO A 206 -3.49 -8.80 -15.80
N GLN A 207 -4.82 -8.73 -15.79
CA GLN A 207 -5.62 -8.74 -14.55
C GLN A 207 -5.36 -9.95 -13.65
N GLU A 208 -5.07 -11.10 -14.23
CA GLU A 208 -4.70 -12.33 -13.49
C GLU A 208 -3.42 -12.15 -12.67
N ARG A 209 -2.46 -11.35 -13.15
CA ARG A 209 -1.22 -11.02 -12.45
C ARG A 209 -1.41 -9.90 -11.43
N LEU A 210 -2.30 -8.95 -11.70
CA LEU A 210 -2.63 -7.87 -10.75
C LEU A 210 -3.14 -8.39 -9.41
N ALA A 211 -3.87 -9.52 -9.42
CA ALA A 211 -4.32 -10.15 -8.18
C ALA A 211 -3.14 -10.52 -7.26
N HIS A 212 -2.05 -11.07 -7.81
CA HIS A 212 -0.85 -11.41 -7.03
C HIS A 212 -0.19 -10.19 -6.39
N TYR A 213 -0.12 -9.06 -7.10
CA TYR A 213 0.50 -7.84 -6.58
C TYR A 213 -0.32 -7.12 -5.50
N ARG A 214 -1.59 -7.53 -5.31
CA ARG A 214 -2.49 -7.00 -4.28
C ARG A 214 -2.58 -7.86 -3.03
N THR A 215 -2.05 -9.09 -3.06
CA THR A 215 -2.30 -10.07 -2.00
C THR A 215 -1.42 -9.92 -0.75
N GLY A 216 -0.45 -9.01 -0.76
CA GLY A 216 0.44 -8.87 0.39
C GLY A 216 1.22 -10.15 0.69
N GLN A 217 1.89 -10.70 -0.31
CA GLN A 217 2.68 -11.92 -0.21
C GLN A 217 4.17 -11.62 -0.10
N MET A 218 4.85 -12.35 0.78
CA MET A 218 6.31 -12.38 0.85
C MET A 218 6.79 -13.83 0.69
N THR A 219 7.77 -14.05 -0.19
CA THR A 219 8.38 -15.36 -0.37
C THR A 219 9.87 -15.27 -0.06
N PHE A 220 10.36 -16.16 0.80
CA PHE A 220 11.76 -16.25 1.18
C PHE A 220 12.33 -17.59 0.74
N HIS A 221 13.47 -17.54 0.07
CA HIS A 221 14.29 -18.70 -0.22
C HIS A 221 15.66 -18.52 0.45
N VAL A 222 15.97 -19.39 1.37
CA VAL A 222 17.16 -19.37 2.21
C VAL A 222 18.01 -20.59 1.95
N MET A 223 19.28 -20.40 1.60
CA MET A 223 20.28 -21.44 1.54
C MET A 223 21.11 -21.39 2.82
N HIS A 224 21.21 -22.49 3.55
CA HIS A 224 21.91 -22.59 4.82
C HIS A 224 23.36 -23.12 4.65
N GLN A 225 24.18 -22.94 5.68
CA GLN A 225 25.58 -23.35 5.71
C GLN A 225 25.77 -24.87 5.63
N ASP A 226 24.81 -25.62 6.09
CA ASP A 226 24.79 -27.11 6.02
C ASP A 226 24.38 -27.65 4.65
N GLY A 227 24.11 -26.76 3.69
CA GLY A 227 23.64 -27.09 2.34
C GLY A 227 22.15 -27.33 2.26
N SER A 228 21.39 -27.21 3.34
CA SER A 228 19.93 -27.27 3.28
C SER A 228 19.33 -25.99 2.69
N GLU A 229 18.12 -26.14 2.13
CA GLU A 229 17.35 -25.02 1.59
C GLU A 229 15.99 -24.94 2.27
N SER A 230 15.57 -23.73 2.62
CA SER A 230 14.24 -23.43 3.13
C SER A 230 13.51 -22.48 2.19
N ALA A 231 12.27 -22.79 1.87
CA ALA A 231 11.41 -21.94 1.07
C ALA A 231 10.10 -21.72 1.81
N VAL A 232 9.76 -20.48 2.07
CA VAL A 232 8.60 -20.09 2.84
C VAL A 232 7.85 -18.97 2.13
N ALA A 233 6.53 -19.09 2.04
CA ALA A 233 5.63 -18.03 1.65
C ALA A 233 4.87 -17.52 2.87
N LEU A 234 4.85 -16.22 3.08
CA LEU A 234 4.04 -15.53 4.06
C LEU A 234 2.91 -14.82 3.33
N PHE A 235 1.68 -15.12 3.72
CA PHE A 235 0.47 -14.51 3.18
C PHE A 235 -0.16 -13.61 4.24
N LEU A 236 -0.44 -12.37 3.89
CA LEU A 236 -1.14 -11.43 4.76
C LEU A 236 -2.62 -11.84 4.86
N LEU A 237 -3.08 -12.21 6.06
CA LEU A 237 -4.46 -12.58 6.33
C LEU A 237 -5.30 -11.40 6.83
N GLY A 238 -4.67 -10.46 7.52
CA GLY A 238 -5.32 -9.31 8.13
C GLY A 238 -4.32 -8.21 8.46
N LYS A 239 -4.73 -7.22 9.22
CA LYS A 239 -3.80 -6.17 9.65
C LYS A 239 -2.74 -6.79 10.57
N ASN A 240 -1.48 -6.81 10.10
CA ASN A 240 -0.32 -7.31 10.85
C ASN A 240 -0.36 -8.83 11.19
N GLU A 241 -1.16 -9.62 10.49
CA GLU A 241 -1.20 -11.07 10.65
C GLU A 241 -0.80 -11.78 9.36
N PHE A 242 0.15 -12.70 9.45
CA PHE A 242 0.60 -13.54 8.35
C PHE A 242 0.39 -15.02 8.66
N THR A 243 0.13 -15.79 7.63
CA THR A 243 0.30 -17.25 7.69
C THR A 243 1.53 -17.64 6.90
N ALA A 244 2.34 -18.53 7.47
CA ALA A 244 3.52 -19.08 6.80
C ALA A 244 3.23 -20.46 6.25
N THR A 245 3.61 -20.68 5.00
CA THR A 245 3.52 -21.99 4.34
C THR A 245 4.88 -22.37 3.78
N VAL A 246 5.35 -23.56 4.07
CA VAL A 246 6.55 -24.12 3.45
C VAL A 246 6.27 -24.40 1.99
N MET A 247 7.10 -23.88 1.10
CA MET A 247 6.95 -24.05 -0.34
C MET A 247 7.73 -25.29 -0.82
N SER A 248 7.19 -25.98 -1.80
CA SER A 248 7.93 -27.00 -2.52
C SER A 248 8.99 -26.38 -3.44
N THR A 249 10.02 -27.13 -3.81
CA THR A 249 11.04 -26.70 -4.78
C THR A 249 10.43 -26.37 -6.14
N GLN A 250 9.31 -26.97 -6.51
CA GLN A 250 8.60 -26.69 -7.76
C GLN A 250 7.90 -25.33 -7.72
N ASP A 251 7.28 -24.96 -6.59
CA ASP A 251 6.64 -23.66 -6.39
C ASP A 251 7.69 -22.54 -6.37
N LEU A 252 8.86 -22.82 -5.80
CA LEU A 252 10.04 -21.95 -5.84
C LEU A 252 10.52 -21.71 -7.28
N TRP A 253 10.54 -22.77 -8.09
CA TRP A 253 10.93 -22.66 -9.48
C TRP A 253 9.94 -21.80 -10.28
N MET A 254 8.64 -21.95 -10.03
CA MET A 254 7.59 -21.09 -10.60
C MET A 254 7.74 -19.64 -10.18
N SER A 255 8.04 -19.36 -8.90
CA SER A 255 8.33 -18.03 -8.42
C SER A 255 9.57 -17.42 -9.08
N ARG A 256 10.62 -18.21 -9.30
CA ARG A 256 11.80 -17.82 -10.07
C ARG A 256 11.48 -17.53 -11.55
N LYS A 257 10.56 -18.29 -12.16
CA LYS A 257 10.15 -18.05 -13.54
C LYS A 257 9.44 -16.71 -13.71
N VAL A 258 8.63 -16.31 -12.73
CA VAL A 258 8.04 -14.96 -12.68
C VAL A 258 9.13 -13.89 -12.61
N LEU A 259 10.25 -14.16 -11.93
CA LEU A 259 11.42 -13.27 -11.90
C LEU A 259 12.19 -13.23 -13.22
N CYS A 260 12.28 -14.35 -13.95
CA CYS A 260 12.97 -14.39 -15.23
C CYS A 260 12.20 -13.67 -16.35
N ASP A 261 10.89 -13.49 -16.22
CA ASP A 261 10.10 -12.61 -17.07
C ASP A 261 10.36 -11.09 -16.80
N ARG A 262 11.45 -10.76 -16.07
CA ARG A 262 11.89 -9.39 -15.74
C ARG A 262 12.02 -8.46 -16.94
N GLU A 263 12.35 -8.99 -18.10
CA GLU A 263 12.49 -8.20 -19.33
C GLU A 263 11.18 -7.54 -19.79
N ARG A 264 10.04 -7.98 -19.23
CA ARG A 264 8.71 -7.42 -19.52
C ARG A 264 8.25 -6.35 -18.53
N PHE A 265 8.95 -6.20 -17.40
CA PHE A 265 8.68 -5.13 -16.45
C PHE A 265 9.67 -4.00 -16.72
N SER A 266 9.19 -2.85 -17.18
CA SER A 266 10.02 -1.64 -17.15
C SER A 266 10.45 -1.42 -15.70
N PRO A 267 11.75 -1.54 -15.38
CA PRO A 267 12.22 -1.18 -14.06
C PRO A 267 11.99 0.33 -13.92
N CYS A 268 10.92 0.72 -13.29
CA CYS A 268 10.83 2.06 -12.74
C CYS A 268 11.84 2.05 -11.58
N LEU A 269 13.09 2.38 -11.91
CA LEU A 269 14.18 2.56 -10.96
C LEU A 269 13.86 3.76 -10.08
N LEU A 270 12.93 3.58 -9.14
CA LEU A 270 12.64 4.61 -8.14
C LEU A 270 13.88 4.88 -7.28
N TYR A 271 14.74 3.91 -7.08
CA TYR A 271 16.06 4.08 -6.49
C TYR A 271 16.92 2.82 -6.71
N THR A 272 17.91 2.88 -7.57
CA THR A 272 19.11 2.07 -7.37
C THR A 272 20.10 2.95 -6.65
N SER A 273 20.52 2.55 -5.45
CA SER A 273 21.71 3.13 -4.84
C SER A 273 22.82 3.12 -5.92
N PRO A 274 23.40 4.28 -6.27
CA PRO A 274 24.42 4.31 -7.32
C PRO A 274 25.50 3.31 -6.96
N SER A 275 25.75 2.38 -7.89
CA SER A 275 26.85 1.41 -7.73
C SER A 275 28.11 2.16 -7.32
N PRO A 276 28.97 1.59 -6.44
CA PRO A 276 30.26 2.19 -6.14
C PRO A 276 31.07 2.58 -7.38
N ARG A 277 30.80 1.96 -8.54
CA ARG A 277 31.40 2.30 -9.84
C ARG A 277 30.87 3.59 -10.47
N ASP A 278 29.64 4.00 -10.13
CA ASP A 278 29.06 5.24 -10.70
C ASP A 278 29.53 6.48 -9.93
N ARG A 279 29.97 6.34 -8.67
CA ARG A 279 30.57 7.44 -7.88
C ARG A 279 31.94 7.89 -8.40
N THR A 280 32.63 7.08 -9.19
CA THR A 280 33.97 7.39 -9.71
C THR A 280 33.95 8.10 -11.07
N ARG A 281 32.79 8.19 -11.75
CA ARG A 281 32.65 8.88 -13.05
C ARG A 281 32.24 10.34 -12.99
N SER A 282 31.94 10.89 -11.81
CA SER A 282 31.53 12.28 -11.62
C SER A 282 32.60 13.16 -10.95
N ARG A 283 33.89 12.86 -11.19
CA ARG A 283 35.02 13.75 -10.86
C ARG A 283 35.81 14.08 -12.11
#